data_aa1ba816b54f6f479dd67763dd52bc23
#
_entry.id   aa1ba816b54f6f479dd67763dd52bc23
#
_cell.length_a   1.000
_cell.length_b   1.000
_cell.length_c   1.000
_cell.angle_alpha   90.00
_cell.angle_beta   90.00
_cell.angle_gamma   90.00
#
_symmetry.space_group_name_H-M   'P 1'
#
loop_
_entity.id
_entity.type
_entity.pdbx_description
1 polymer ?
#
loop_
_entity_poly.entity_id
_entity_poly.type
_entity_poly.pdbx_seq_one_letter_code
_entity_poly.pdbx_strand_id
1 'polypeptide(L)'
;MKIERISIRQAKKRIKNDPELSKMLVHSGWREIALDLNGDGMADVSFSSDSLGRKIDTMAVDLDGSGDFNLYLHDSDGNGIPDTVFMVDDSGEEQVVAFGGEVELGFINLGVKVANLLVAEEFMNRELGLSLADLAAYLKLHAATMLLELEKREKAEGIEKVYYYLNDAGTYYLATVDGDKPKVRPFGTILLDDGRLYIQTGKVKDVSKQIGANPFVQICACLNNGTWLRIDAELVEDENHDVKVKMLEKMPSLKEMYSADDENMQMFYLKDATAVFCSFTSAPETIQF
;
A
#
# COMPACT_ATOMS: atom_id res chain seq x y z
N MET A 1 8.93 16.02 0.92
CA MET A 1 8.56 17.15 0.04
C MET A 1 7.15 17.59 0.43
N LYS A 2 6.91 18.86 0.72
CA LYS A 2 5.56 19.31 1.11
C LYS A 2 4.75 19.42 -0.19
N ILE A 3 3.75 18.59 -0.37
CA ILE A 3 2.86 18.64 -1.54
C ILE A 3 1.94 19.84 -1.33
N GLU A 4 2.04 20.82 -2.22
CA GLU A 4 1.16 22.00 -2.14
C GLU A 4 -0.15 21.69 -2.87
N ARG A 5 -1.22 21.46 -2.10
CA ARG A 5 -2.56 21.23 -2.66
C ARG A 5 -3.09 22.52 -3.29
N ILE A 6 -3.69 22.37 -4.44
CA ILE A 6 -4.35 23.47 -5.15
C ILE A 6 -5.87 23.33 -5.07
N SER A 7 -6.57 24.46 -5.16
CA SER A 7 -8.03 24.45 -5.26
C SER A 7 -8.48 24.23 -6.72
N ILE A 8 -9.71 23.78 -6.91
CA ILE A 8 -10.34 23.67 -8.24
C ILE A 8 -10.18 24.99 -9.05
N ARG A 9 -10.34 26.14 -8.38
CA ARG A 9 -10.17 27.45 -9.02
C ARG A 9 -8.74 27.68 -9.51
N GLN A 10 -7.74 27.27 -8.74
CA GLN A 10 -6.32 27.37 -9.13
C GLN A 10 -6.00 26.38 -10.26
N ALA A 11 -6.50 25.15 -10.19
CA ALA A 11 -6.36 24.13 -11.24
C ALA A 11 -6.94 24.65 -12.58
N LYS A 12 -8.17 25.15 -12.58
CA LYS A 12 -8.80 25.74 -13.77
C LYS A 12 -8.00 26.90 -14.36
N LYS A 13 -7.42 27.77 -13.52
CA LYS A 13 -6.58 28.87 -14.00
C LYS A 13 -5.32 28.34 -14.67
N ARG A 14 -4.69 27.29 -14.14
CA ARG A 14 -3.52 26.64 -14.75
C ARG A 14 -3.87 26.00 -16.09
N ILE A 15 -4.90 25.15 -16.11
CA ILE A 15 -5.38 24.49 -17.33
C ILE A 15 -5.67 25.52 -18.43
N LYS A 16 -6.35 26.62 -18.11
CA LYS A 16 -6.66 27.69 -19.07
C LYS A 16 -5.41 28.38 -19.64
N ASN A 17 -4.33 28.44 -18.86
CA ASN A 17 -3.10 29.10 -19.25
C ASN A 17 -2.10 28.13 -19.93
N ASP A 18 -2.42 26.85 -19.95
CA ASP A 18 -1.61 25.82 -20.58
C ASP A 18 -2.35 25.23 -21.80
N PRO A 19 -1.80 25.43 -23.03
CA PRO A 19 -2.46 24.95 -24.24
C PRO A 19 -2.61 23.42 -24.32
N GLU A 20 -1.68 22.65 -23.75
CA GLU A 20 -1.74 21.18 -23.76
C GLU A 20 -2.78 20.68 -22.76
N LEU A 21 -2.72 21.13 -21.52
CA LEU A 21 -3.73 20.80 -20.50
C LEU A 21 -5.13 21.24 -20.93
N SER A 22 -5.24 22.37 -21.64
CA SER A 22 -6.53 22.88 -22.11
C SER A 22 -7.19 21.97 -23.16
N LYS A 23 -6.38 21.25 -23.95
CA LYS A 23 -6.89 20.27 -24.95
C LYS A 23 -7.43 18.99 -24.27
N MET A 24 -6.90 18.66 -23.10
CA MET A 24 -7.27 17.47 -22.31
C MET A 24 -8.52 17.68 -21.46
N LEU A 25 -8.99 18.92 -21.31
CA LEU A 25 -10.11 19.23 -20.42
C LEU A 25 -11.44 18.78 -21.02
N VAL A 26 -12.01 17.69 -20.51
CA VAL A 26 -13.34 17.18 -20.92
C VAL A 26 -14.47 17.69 -20.03
N HIS A 27 -14.20 17.95 -18.76
CA HIS A 27 -15.20 18.50 -17.84
C HIS A 27 -14.61 19.59 -16.93
N SER A 28 -15.40 20.62 -16.66
CA SER A 28 -15.02 21.74 -15.80
C SER A 28 -16.19 22.25 -14.98
N GLY A 29 -16.56 21.48 -13.94
CA GLY A 29 -17.62 21.82 -12.97
C GLY A 29 -17.12 22.71 -11.81
N TRP A 30 -18.00 23.05 -10.89
CA TRP A 30 -17.69 23.92 -9.75
C TRP A 30 -16.79 23.22 -8.71
N ARG A 31 -16.93 21.91 -8.57
CA ARG A 31 -16.20 21.08 -7.61
C ARG A 31 -15.31 20.04 -8.25
N GLU A 32 -15.31 19.96 -9.57
CA GLU A 32 -14.63 18.91 -10.31
C GLU A 32 -14.06 19.42 -11.62
N ILE A 33 -12.94 18.86 -12.02
CA ILE A 33 -12.34 18.93 -13.34
C ILE A 33 -11.95 17.53 -13.78
N ALA A 34 -12.20 17.20 -15.05
CA ALA A 34 -11.80 15.91 -15.60
C ALA A 34 -10.98 16.09 -16.88
N LEU A 35 -9.98 15.24 -17.04
CA LEU A 35 -9.00 15.30 -18.13
C LEU A 35 -9.00 13.98 -18.89
N ASP A 36 -8.96 14.11 -20.21
CA ASP A 36 -8.66 13.05 -21.16
C ASP A 36 -7.16 13.07 -21.44
N LEU A 37 -6.43 12.09 -20.93
CA LEU A 37 -4.96 12.02 -21.01
C LEU A 37 -4.49 11.30 -22.27
N ASN A 38 -5.34 10.47 -22.88
CA ASN A 38 -5.02 9.59 -24.01
C ASN A 38 -5.59 10.06 -25.36
N GLY A 39 -6.50 11.04 -25.35
CA GLY A 39 -7.08 11.65 -26.54
C GLY A 39 -8.23 10.88 -27.18
N ASP A 40 -8.89 9.98 -26.42
CA ASP A 40 -10.03 9.19 -26.91
C ASP A 40 -11.40 9.88 -26.72
N GLY A 41 -11.41 11.02 -26.04
CA GLY A 41 -12.61 11.84 -25.78
C GLY A 41 -13.33 11.47 -24.48
N MET A 42 -12.87 10.48 -23.73
CA MET A 42 -13.36 10.11 -22.41
C MET A 42 -12.42 10.63 -21.32
N ALA A 43 -12.92 10.79 -20.11
CA ALA A 43 -12.09 11.25 -19.01
C ALA A 43 -11.32 10.09 -18.39
N ASP A 44 -9.98 10.15 -18.42
CA ASP A 44 -9.12 9.16 -17.72
C ASP A 44 -8.95 9.46 -16.23
N VAL A 45 -9.04 10.75 -15.84
CA VAL A 45 -8.86 11.19 -14.47
C VAL A 45 -9.74 12.38 -14.13
N SER A 46 -10.30 12.39 -12.92
CA SER A 46 -10.96 13.57 -12.37
C SER A 46 -10.34 14.00 -11.03
N PHE A 47 -10.49 15.28 -10.73
CA PHE A 47 -10.09 15.89 -9.48
C PHE A 47 -11.27 16.65 -8.90
N SER A 48 -11.64 16.34 -7.68
CA SER A 48 -12.79 16.93 -7.03
C SER A 48 -12.48 17.46 -5.63
N SER A 49 -13.41 18.22 -5.09
CA SER A 49 -13.39 18.73 -3.73
C SER A 49 -14.78 18.71 -3.13
N ASP A 50 -14.92 18.23 -1.92
CA ASP A 50 -16.21 18.17 -1.19
C ASP A 50 -16.82 19.52 -0.95
N SER A 51 -16.04 20.60 -0.95
CA SER A 51 -16.53 21.93 -0.65
C SER A 51 -16.01 23.01 -1.60
N LEU A 52 -16.87 23.97 -1.88
CA LEU A 52 -16.54 25.16 -2.70
C LEU A 52 -15.35 25.92 -2.12
N GLY A 53 -14.32 26.08 -2.96
CA GLY A 53 -13.12 26.87 -2.64
C GLY A 53 -12.07 26.15 -1.81
N ARG A 54 -12.28 24.90 -1.41
CA ARG A 54 -11.27 24.07 -0.76
C ARG A 54 -10.30 23.49 -1.78
N LYS A 55 -9.21 22.98 -1.26
CA LYS A 55 -8.19 22.28 -2.04
C LYS A 55 -8.77 20.96 -2.55
N ILE A 56 -8.27 20.48 -3.69
CA ILE A 56 -8.61 19.16 -4.21
C ILE A 56 -8.29 18.11 -3.14
N ASP A 57 -9.25 17.26 -2.84
CA ASP A 57 -9.14 16.20 -1.82
C ASP A 57 -9.40 14.82 -2.38
N THR A 58 -10.01 14.73 -3.57
CA THR A 58 -10.33 13.46 -4.22
C THR A 58 -9.82 13.43 -5.64
N MET A 59 -9.26 12.29 -6.03
CA MET A 59 -8.91 11.95 -7.40
C MET A 59 -9.64 10.68 -7.77
N ALA A 60 -10.30 10.66 -8.93
CA ALA A 60 -10.88 9.47 -9.51
C ALA A 60 -10.16 9.11 -10.80
N VAL A 61 -10.02 7.82 -11.08
CA VAL A 61 -9.31 7.28 -12.25
C VAL A 61 -10.19 6.24 -12.93
N ASP A 62 -10.28 6.33 -14.25
CA ASP A 62 -10.82 5.28 -15.11
C ASP A 62 -9.68 4.30 -15.42
N LEU A 63 -9.68 3.13 -14.77
CA LEU A 63 -8.62 2.15 -14.90
C LEU A 63 -8.74 1.27 -16.14
N ASP A 64 -9.96 1.01 -16.56
CA ASP A 64 -10.27 0.04 -17.63
C ASP A 64 -10.60 0.70 -18.96
N GLY A 65 -10.74 2.03 -18.99
CA GLY A 65 -11.08 2.79 -20.19
C GLY A 65 -12.55 2.67 -20.57
N SER A 66 -13.42 2.36 -19.61
CA SER A 66 -14.86 2.26 -19.83
C SER A 66 -15.54 3.63 -19.99
N GLY A 67 -14.90 4.70 -19.54
CA GLY A 67 -15.44 6.04 -19.44
C GLY A 67 -16.07 6.35 -18.07
N ASP A 68 -16.15 5.35 -17.19
CA ASP A 68 -16.61 5.49 -15.81
C ASP A 68 -15.43 5.38 -14.84
N PHE A 69 -15.40 6.21 -13.79
CA PHE A 69 -14.35 6.15 -12.80
C PHE A 69 -14.59 4.98 -11.85
N ASN A 70 -13.58 4.13 -11.72
CA ASN A 70 -13.65 2.90 -10.91
C ASN A 70 -12.59 2.83 -9.80
N LEU A 71 -11.64 3.76 -9.74
CA LEU A 71 -10.70 3.93 -8.62
C LEU A 71 -10.78 5.35 -8.06
N TYR A 72 -10.89 5.47 -6.74
CA TYR A 72 -10.92 6.74 -6.03
C TYR A 72 -9.83 6.80 -4.96
N LEU A 73 -9.13 7.91 -4.91
CA LEU A 73 -8.14 8.23 -3.88
C LEU A 73 -8.59 9.50 -3.17
N HIS A 74 -8.83 9.41 -1.87
CA HIS A 74 -9.34 10.52 -1.05
C HIS A 74 -8.36 10.86 0.07
N ASP A 75 -8.19 12.15 0.32
CA ASP A 75 -7.36 12.73 1.37
C ASP A 75 -8.29 13.34 2.42
N SER A 76 -8.70 12.51 3.39
CA SER A 76 -9.71 12.88 4.39
C SER A 76 -9.18 13.84 5.46
N ASP A 77 -7.90 13.76 5.81
CA ASP A 77 -7.27 14.59 6.84
C ASP A 77 -6.69 15.92 6.30
N GLY A 78 -6.63 16.05 4.99
CA GLY A 78 -6.20 17.29 4.36
C GLY A 78 -4.70 17.52 4.30
N ASN A 79 -3.87 16.49 4.52
CA ASN A 79 -2.41 16.60 4.52
C ASN A 79 -1.77 16.63 3.13
N GLY A 80 -2.52 16.29 2.07
CA GLY A 80 -2.09 16.25 0.67
C GLY A 80 -1.67 14.87 0.20
N ILE A 81 -1.80 13.85 1.03
CA ILE A 81 -1.55 12.46 0.73
C ILE A 81 -2.88 11.72 0.86
N PRO A 82 -3.36 10.99 -0.15
CA PRO A 82 -4.55 10.18 -0.02
C PRO A 82 -4.41 9.17 1.12
N ASP A 83 -5.41 9.11 1.98
CA ASP A 83 -5.46 8.20 3.12
C ASP A 83 -6.61 7.18 3.01
N THR A 84 -7.48 7.34 2.02
CA THR A 84 -8.55 6.41 1.70
C THR A 84 -8.51 6.08 0.21
N VAL A 85 -8.52 4.79 -0.09
CA VAL A 85 -8.60 4.27 -1.46
C VAL A 85 -9.78 3.32 -1.54
N PHE A 86 -10.66 3.52 -2.50
CA PHE A 86 -11.76 2.61 -2.76
C PHE A 86 -11.96 2.39 -4.26
N MET A 87 -12.47 1.22 -4.59
CA MET A 87 -12.88 0.86 -5.93
C MET A 87 -14.39 0.77 -6.00
N VAL A 88 -14.93 1.07 -7.17
CA VAL A 88 -16.34 0.87 -7.49
C VAL A 88 -16.41 -0.25 -8.51
N ASP A 89 -17.16 -1.30 -8.22
CA ASP A 89 -17.37 -2.42 -9.13
C ASP A 89 -18.46 -2.13 -10.16
N ASP A 90 -18.65 -3.04 -11.12
CA ASP A 90 -19.66 -2.92 -12.18
C ASP A 90 -21.10 -2.80 -11.66
N SER A 91 -21.35 -3.14 -10.40
CA SER A 91 -22.65 -2.97 -9.74
C SER A 91 -22.83 -1.59 -9.10
N GLY A 92 -21.76 -0.79 -9.04
CA GLY A 92 -21.70 0.49 -8.36
C GLY A 92 -21.50 0.37 -6.84
N GLU A 93 -21.09 -0.80 -6.35
CA GLU A 93 -20.78 -1.01 -4.94
C GLU A 93 -19.34 -0.58 -4.64
N GLU A 94 -19.18 0.26 -3.60
CA GLU A 94 -17.87 0.74 -3.15
C GLU A 94 -17.18 -0.34 -2.31
N GLN A 95 -15.99 -0.74 -2.75
CA GLN A 95 -15.11 -1.62 -1.99
C GLN A 95 -13.92 -0.82 -1.48
N VAL A 96 -13.86 -0.61 -0.17
CA VAL A 96 -12.68 0.02 0.45
C VAL A 96 -11.50 -0.93 0.30
N VAL A 97 -10.49 -0.49 -0.41
CA VAL A 97 -9.22 -1.22 -0.49
C VAL A 97 -8.54 -1.12 0.88
N ALA A 98 -8.25 -2.27 1.48
CA ALA A 98 -7.64 -2.31 2.80
C ALA A 98 -6.33 -1.51 2.83
N PHE A 99 -6.21 -0.62 3.82
CA PHE A 99 -5.00 0.16 4.03
C PHE A 99 -3.90 -0.72 4.59
N GLY A 100 -2.71 -0.62 4.02
CA GLY A 100 -1.49 -1.25 4.50
C GLY A 100 -0.74 -2.04 3.42
N GLY A 101 0.59 -1.88 3.38
CA GLY A 101 1.49 -2.64 2.54
C GLY A 101 1.81 -2.06 1.17
N GLU A 102 2.34 -2.92 0.28
CA GLU A 102 2.88 -2.50 -1.03
C GLU A 102 1.82 -1.91 -1.97
N VAL A 103 0.59 -2.40 -1.89
CA VAL A 103 -0.53 -1.93 -2.73
C VAL A 103 -0.94 -0.52 -2.33
N GLU A 104 -1.06 -0.25 -1.03
CA GLU A 104 -1.35 1.10 -0.51
C GLU A 104 -0.27 2.10 -0.93
N LEU A 105 1.01 1.76 -0.72
CA LEU A 105 2.13 2.61 -1.16
C LEU A 105 2.11 2.84 -2.67
N GLY A 106 1.72 1.84 -3.45
CA GLY A 106 1.54 1.95 -4.89
C GLY A 106 0.45 2.95 -5.25
N PHE A 107 -0.73 2.85 -4.65
CA PHE A 107 -1.85 3.77 -4.88
C PHE A 107 -1.56 5.18 -4.37
N ILE A 108 -0.94 5.34 -3.20
CA ILE A 108 -0.50 6.64 -2.68
C ILE A 108 0.51 7.27 -3.65
N ASN A 109 1.51 6.53 -4.11
CA ASN A 109 2.49 7.02 -5.07
C ASN A 109 1.86 7.39 -6.42
N LEU A 110 0.88 6.62 -6.89
CA LEU A 110 0.11 6.92 -8.08
C LEU A 110 -0.67 8.23 -7.88
N GLY A 111 -1.42 8.36 -6.78
CA GLY A 111 -2.18 9.55 -6.44
C GLY A 111 -1.30 10.79 -6.30
N VAL A 112 -0.16 10.68 -5.62
CA VAL A 112 0.84 11.76 -5.50
C VAL A 112 1.38 12.16 -6.88
N LYS A 113 1.68 11.20 -7.75
CA LYS A 113 2.19 11.50 -9.11
C LYS A 113 1.14 12.20 -9.95
N VAL A 114 -0.12 11.76 -9.91
CA VAL A 114 -1.20 12.40 -10.69
C VAL A 114 -1.62 13.75 -10.09
N ALA A 115 -1.69 13.90 -8.77
CA ALA A 115 -1.89 15.20 -8.14
C ALA A 115 -0.74 16.17 -8.45
N ASN A 116 0.48 15.66 -8.59
CA ASN A 116 1.62 16.43 -9.06
C ASN A 116 1.57 16.76 -10.56
N LEU A 117 0.78 16.09 -11.38
CA LEU A 117 0.56 16.46 -12.79
C LEU A 117 0.03 17.88 -12.94
N LEU A 118 -0.95 18.26 -12.13
CA LEU A 118 -1.48 19.63 -12.15
C LEU A 118 -0.52 20.66 -11.56
N VAL A 119 0.49 20.19 -10.80
CA VAL A 119 1.49 21.03 -10.11
C VAL A 119 2.86 21.01 -10.79
N ALA A 120 3.18 19.95 -11.56
CA ALA A 120 4.56 19.57 -11.85
C ALA A 120 4.85 19.25 -13.32
N GLU A 121 4.07 19.76 -14.28
CA GLU A 121 4.44 19.61 -15.70
C GLU A 121 5.86 20.14 -15.96
N GLU A 122 6.21 21.27 -15.31
CA GLU A 122 7.55 21.85 -15.37
C GLU A 122 8.61 20.94 -14.71
N PHE A 123 8.27 20.22 -13.65
CA PHE A 123 9.16 19.27 -12.97
C PHE A 123 9.29 17.96 -13.76
N MET A 124 8.19 17.42 -14.28
CA MET A 124 8.17 16.15 -15.01
C MET A 124 8.89 16.26 -16.36
N ASN A 125 8.67 17.33 -17.13
CA ASN A 125 9.36 17.58 -18.38
C ASN A 125 10.85 17.91 -18.18
N ARG A 126 11.19 18.63 -17.11
CA ARG A 126 12.55 19.11 -16.84
C ARG A 126 13.45 18.07 -16.19
N GLU A 127 12.91 17.24 -15.29
CA GLU A 127 13.69 16.28 -14.50
C GLU A 127 13.57 14.83 -15.00
N LEU A 128 12.45 14.46 -15.63
CA LEU A 128 12.20 13.07 -16.06
C LEU A 128 12.07 12.92 -17.57
N GLY A 129 11.95 14.00 -18.34
CA GLY A 129 11.81 13.94 -19.80
C GLY A 129 10.55 13.19 -20.29
N LEU A 130 9.52 13.08 -19.45
CA LEU A 130 8.28 12.38 -19.74
C LEU A 130 7.24 13.35 -20.31
N SER A 131 6.58 12.96 -21.40
CA SER A 131 5.40 13.62 -21.91
C SER A 131 4.14 13.22 -21.12
N LEU A 132 3.06 13.99 -21.27
CA LEU A 132 1.75 13.62 -20.68
C LEU A 132 1.23 12.28 -21.22
N ALA A 133 1.52 11.93 -22.47
CA ALA A 133 1.20 10.62 -23.05
C ALA A 133 1.99 9.49 -22.36
N ASP A 134 3.27 9.71 -22.06
CA ASP A 134 4.10 8.75 -21.32
C ASP A 134 3.57 8.55 -19.91
N LEU A 135 3.05 9.61 -19.29
CA LEU A 135 2.45 9.52 -17.96
C LEU A 135 1.12 8.78 -17.99
N ALA A 136 0.24 9.03 -18.96
CA ALA A 136 -1.00 8.27 -19.13
C ALA A 136 -0.72 6.77 -19.33
N ALA A 137 0.26 6.44 -20.20
CA ALA A 137 0.70 5.06 -20.39
C ALA A 137 1.27 4.44 -19.09
N TYR A 138 2.04 5.21 -18.32
CA TYR A 138 2.59 4.79 -17.04
C TYR A 138 1.47 4.55 -16.00
N LEU A 139 0.47 5.44 -15.93
CA LEU A 139 -0.67 5.32 -15.05
C LEU A 139 -1.50 4.08 -15.37
N LYS A 140 -1.83 3.87 -16.67
CA LYS A 140 -2.55 2.66 -17.12
C LYS A 140 -1.78 1.37 -16.82
N LEU A 141 -0.48 1.36 -17.05
CA LEU A 141 0.36 0.18 -16.76
C LEU A 141 0.42 -0.11 -15.25
N HIS A 142 0.59 0.92 -14.43
CA HIS A 142 0.60 0.76 -12.97
C HIS A 142 -0.76 0.34 -12.41
N ALA A 143 -1.84 0.94 -12.90
CA ALA A 143 -3.19 0.55 -12.54
C ALA A 143 -3.48 -0.92 -12.88
N ALA A 144 -3.14 -1.36 -14.08
CA ALA A 144 -3.29 -2.76 -14.48
C ALA A 144 -2.47 -3.71 -13.59
N THR A 145 -1.24 -3.34 -13.24
CA THR A 145 -0.39 -4.12 -12.33
C THR A 145 -0.99 -4.20 -10.92
N MET A 146 -1.56 -3.09 -10.44
CA MET A 146 -2.21 -3.03 -9.13
C MET A 146 -3.50 -3.83 -9.08
N LEU A 147 -4.32 -3.78 -10.14
CA LEU A 147 -5.52 -4.63 -10.25
C LEU A 147 -5.16 -6.11 -10.21
N LEU A 148 -4.14 -6.53 -10.96
CA LEU A 148 -3.64 -7.91 -10.90
C LEU A 148 -3.17 -8.32 -9.50
N GLU A 149 -2.55 -7.39 -8.77
CA GLU A 149 -2.09 -7.65 -7.40
C GLU A 149 -3.27 -7.72 -6.42
N LEU A 150 -4.28 -6.87 -6.57
CA LEU A 150 -5.54 -6.95 -5.81
C LEU A 150 -6.27 -8.27 -6.07
N GLU A 151 -6.41 -8.68 -7.34
CA GLU A 151 -7.02 -9.96 -7.68
C GLU A 151 -6.28 -11.16 -7.08
N LYS A 152 -4.94 -11.13 -7.03
CA LYS A 152 -4.16 -12.17 -6.35
C LYS A 152 -4.44 -12.21 -4.86
N ARG A 153 -4.56 -11.04 -4.23
CA ARG A 153 -4.86 -10.92 -2.80
C ARG A 153 -6.24 -11.44 -2.45
N GLU A 154 -7.26 -11.07 -3.23
CA GLU A 154 -8.63 -11.57 -3.05
C GLU A 154 -8.73 -13.09 -3.21
N LYS A 155 -7.92 -13.66 -4.11
CA LYS A 155 -7.85 -15.10 -4.35
C LYS A 155 -6.85 -15.84 -3.47
N ALA A 156 -6.11 -15.12 -2.62
CA ALA A 156 -5.09 -15.71 -1.77
C ALA A 156 -5.69 -16.64 -0.71
N GLU A 157 -5.15 -17.82 -0.62
CA GLU A 157 -5.51 -18.85 0.36
C GLU A 157 -4.28 -19.29 1.16
N GLY A 158 -4.51 -20.01 2.25
CA GLY A 158 -3.43 -20.57 3.04
C GLY A 158 -2.43 -19.51 3.54
N ILE A 159 -1.15 -19.80 3.42
CA ILE A 159 -0.05 -18.95 3.88
C ILE A 159 -0.01 -17.59 3.17
N GLU A 160 -0.42 -17.52 1.89
CA GLU A 160 -0.46 -16.27 1.13
C GLU A 160 -1.48 -15.30 1.72
N LYS A 161 -2.66 -15.77 2.11
CA LYS A 161 -3.67 -14.95 2.80
C LYS A 161 -3.13 -14.38 4.11
N VAL A 162 -2.39 -15.19 4.88
CA VAL A 162 -1.73 -14.74 6.12
C VAL A 162 -0.67 -13.67 5.82
N TYR A 163 0.13 -13.88 4.79
CA TYR A 163 1.15 -12.93 4.34
C TYR A 163 0.54 -11.58 3.98
N TYR A 164 -0.48 -11.56 3.13
CA TYR A 164 -1.13 -10.30 2.73
C TYR A 164 -1.76 -9.59 3.92
N TYR A 165 -2.40 -10.32 4.84
CA TYR A 165 -2.98 -9.71 6.04
C TYR A 165 -1.94 -9.02 6.93
N LEU A 166 -0.80 -9.66 7.19
CA LEU A 166 0.29 -9.07 7.97
C LEU A 166 0.92 -7.88 7.25
N ASN A 167 1.05 -7.98 5.93
CA ASN A 167 1.56 -6.91 5.10
C ASN A 167 0.65 -5.67 5.15
N ASP A 168 -0.68 -5.86 5.08
CA ASP A 168 -1.69 -4.81 5.17
C ASP A 168 -1.77 -4.17 6.54
N ALA A 169 -1.57 -4.94 7.59
CA ALA A 169 -1.49 -4.41 8.94
C ALA A 169 -0.25 -3.51 9.13
N GLY A 170 0.80 -3.68 8.30
CA GLY A 170 2.05 -2.93 8.36
C GLY A 170 2.80 -3.13 9.69
N THR A 171 2.08 -3.01 10.79
CA THR A 171 2.60 -3.30 12.14
C THR A 171 1.82 -4.43 12.77
N TYR A 172 2.53 -5.44 13.26
CA TYR A 172 1.97 -6.51 14.07
C TYR A 172 2.75 -6.63 15.39
N TYR A 173 2.19 -7.31 16.36
CA TYR A 173 2.78 -7.49 17.68
C TYR A 173 3.24 -8.92 17.87
N LEU A 174 4.53 -9.09 18.20
CA LEU A 174 5.13 -10.38 18.52
C LEU A 174 5.22 -10.55 20.03
N ALA A 175 4.58 -11.59 20.56
CA ALA A 175 4.69 -12.02 21.94
C ALA A 175 5.71 -13.16 22.09
N THR A 176 6.57 -13.05 23.10
CA THR A 176 7.56 -14.05 23.51
C THR A 176 7.52 -14.21 25.03
N VAL A 177 8.29 -15.16 25.56
CA VAL A 177 8.44 -15.38 26.98
C VAL A 177 9.87 -15.06 27.43
N ASP A 178 10.00 -14.40 28.57
CA ASP A 178 11.27 -14.09 29.23
C ASP A 178 11.22 -14.69 30.65
N GLY A 179 11.71 -15.92 30.79
CA GLY A 179 11.49 -16.74 31.97
C GLY A 179 10.00 -17.07 32.16
N ASP A 180 9.37 -16.49 33.16
CA ASP A 180 7.93 -16.64 33.46
C ASP A 180 7.07 -15.44 33.01
N LYS A 181 7.67 -14.43 32.34
CA LYS A 181 7.02 -13.17 32.01
C LYS A 181 6.77 -13.05 30.51
N PRO A 182 5.53 -12.73 30.09
CA PRO A 182 5.25 -12.43 28.70
C PRO A 182 5.91 -11.10 28.32
N LYS A 183 6.40 -11.03 27.09
CA LYS A 183 6.96 -9.82 26.45
C LYS A 183 6.27 -9.61 25.11
N VAL A 184 5.92 -8.36 24.82
CA VAL A 184 5.27 -7.97 23.56
C VAL A 184 5.98 -6.75 22.98
N ARG A 185 6.16 -6.71 21.66
CA ARG A 185 6.74 -5.56 20.94
C ARG A 185 6.20 -5.49 19.51
N PRO A 186 6.20 -4.29 18.90
CA PRO A 186 5.84 -4.14 17.48
C PRO A 186 6.93 -4.73 16.58
N PHE A 187 6.48 -5.32 15.48
CA PHE A 187 7.23 -5.78 14.32
C PHE A 187 6.56 -5.26 13.06
N GLY A 188 7.32 -5.09 11.97
CA GLY A 188 6.78 -4.65 10.68
C GLY A 188 7.43 -5.37 9.49
N THR A 189 8.35 -6.32 9.76
CA THR A 189 9.05 -7.05 8.69
C THR A 189 8.35 -8.35 8.39
N ILE A 190 7.99 -8.59 7.13
CA ILE A 190 7.40 -9.85 6.68
C ILE A 190 7.86 -10.15 5.24
N LEU A 191 8.24 -11.39 4.98
CA LEU A 191 8.60 -11.88 3.66
C LEU A 191 8.00 -13.27 3.46
N LEU A 192 7.34 -13.49 2.34
CA LEU A 192 6.95 -14.82 1.89
C LEU A 192 7.96 -15.27 0.84
N ASP A 193 8.70 -16.33 1.11
CA ASP A 193 9.69 -16.91 0.21
C ASP A 193 9.68 -18.43 0.32
N ASP A 194 9.64 -19.12 -0.82
CA ASP A 194 9.64 -20.59 -0.93
C ASP A 194 8.64 -21.28 0.03
N GLY A 195 7.42 -20.74 0.11
CA GLY A 195 6.34 -21.27 0.95
C GLY A 195 6.54 -21.08 2.45
N ARG A 196 7.45 -20.19 2.89
CA ARG A 196 7.71 -19.86 4.29
C ARG A 196 7.48 -18.38 4.56
N LEU A 197 6.89 -18.06 5.70
CA LEU A 197 6.80 -16.70 6.21
C LEU A 197 7.98 -16.38 7.11
N TYR A 198 8.73 -15.34 6.75
CA TYR A 198 9.91 -14.87 7.45
C TYR A 198 9.65 -13.55 8.16
N ILE A 199 10.21 -13.42 9.34
CA ILE A 199 10.35 -12.17 10.09
C ILE A 199 11.82 -11.89 10.37
N GLN A 200 12.18 -10.61 10.59
CA GLN A 200 13.56 -10.19 10.79
C GLN A 200 13.74 -9.52 12.16
N THR A 201 14.88 -9.79 12.81
CA THR A 201 15.33 -9.05 14.00
C THR A 201 16.86 -8.95 14.01
N GLY A 202 17.43 -8.45 15.12
CA GLY A 202 18.87 -8.41 15.33
C GLY A 202 19.29 -9.30 16.50
N LYS A 203 20.39 -10.05 16.35
CA LYS A 203 20.95 -10.95 17.39
C LYS A 203 21.25 -10.26 18.72
N VAL A 204 21.57 -8.96 18.68
CA VAL A 204 21.84 -8.18 19.89
C VAL A 204 20.60 -7.83 20.71
N LYS A 205 19.40 -7.95 20.13
CA LYS A 205 18.13 -7.61 20.78
C LYS A 205 17.70 -8.69 21.77
N ASP A 206 17.03 -8.28 22.84
CA ASP A 206 16.50 -9.23 23.85
C ASP A 206 15.50 -10.22 23.28
N VAL A 207 14.73 -9.83 22.25
CA VAL A 207 13.80 -10.74 21.57
C VAL A 207 14.51 -11.94 20.96
N SER A 208 15.72 -11.76 20.41
CA SER A 208 16.53 -12.87 19.88
C SER A 208 16.89 -13.88 20.97
N LYS A 209 17.31 -13.38 22.15
CA LYS A 209 17.62 -14.24 23.30
C LYS A 209 16.39 -14.97 23.82
N GLN A 210 15.23 -14.29 23.84
CA GLN A 210 13.96 -14.89 24.27
C GLN A 210 13.51 -16.01 23.32
N ILE A 211 13.61 -15.81 22.00
CA ILE A 211 13.31 -16.84 21.01
C ILE A 211 14.28 -18.02 21.13
N GLY A 212 15.57 -17.75 21.33
CA GLY A 212 16.56 -18.81 21.55
C GLY A 212 16.31 -19.66 22.81
N ALA A 213 15.71 -19.06 23.86
CA ALA A 213 15.34 -19.78 25.08
C ALA A 213 13.98 -20.48 24.96
N ASN A 214 13.04 -19.89 24.22
CA ASN A 214 11.71 -20.46 23.97
C ASN A 214 11.24 -19.99 22.58
N PRO A 215 11.23 -20.88 21.56
CA PRO A 215 10.90 -20.51 20.19
C PRO A 215 9.41 -20.35 19.94
N PHE A 216 8.54 -20.73 20.88
CA PHE A 216 7.09 -20.60 20.74
C PHE A 216 6.66 -19.15 20.94
N VAL A 217 5.96 -18.62 19.96
CA VAL A 217 5.54 -17.22 19.90
C VAL A 217 4.08 -17.08 19.55
N GLN A 218 3.51 -15.92 19.83
CA GLN A 218 2.23 -15.52 19.27
C GLN A 218 2.38 -14.17 18.58
N ILE A 219 1.82 -14.07 17.36
CA ILE A 219 1.68 -12.83 16.61
C ILE A 219 0.22 -12.36 16.69
N CYS A 220 0.02 -11.05 16.82
CA CYS A 220 -1.29 -10.43 16.73
C CYS A 220 -1.23 -9.20 15.82
N ALA A 221 -2.12 -9.12 14.84
CA ALA A 221 -2.28 -7.99 13.93
C ALA A 221 -3.75 -7.59 13.84
N CYS A 222 -4.02 -6.29 13.66
CA CYS A 222 -5.37 -5.76 13.51
C CYS A 222 -5.44 -4.88 12.28
N LEU A 223 -6.55 -4.94 11.55
CA LEU A 223 -6.88 -4.00 10.48
C LEU A 223 -7.93 -2.98 10.96
N ASN A 224 -7.99 -1.84 10.29
CA ASN A 224 -8.92 -0.77 10.62
C ASN A 224 -10.41 -1.13 10.39
N ASN A 225 -10.66 -2.21 9.63
CA ASN A 225 -12.00 -2.75 9.38
C ASN A 225 -12.59 -3.56 10.55
N GLY A 226 -11.91 -3.63 11.69
CA GLY A 226 -12.35 -4.35 12.89
C GLY A 226 -12.07 -5.86 12.85
N THR A 227 -11.26 -6.34 11.91
CA THR A 227 -10.74 -7.71 11.91
C THR A 227 -9.39 -7.80 12.60
N TRP A 228 -9.05 -8.97 13.12
CA TRP A 228 -7.71 -9.24 13.64
C TRP A 228 -7.26 -10.66 13.34
N LEU A 229 -5.95 -10.84 13.27
CA LEU A 229 -5.27 -12.11 13.04
C LEU A 229 -4.45 -12.47 14.29
N ARG A 230 -4.50 -13.71 14.72
CA ARG A 230 -3.58 -14.30 15.68
C ARG A 230 -2.88 -15.49 15.06
N ILE A 231 -1.58 -15.61 15.30
CA ILE A 231 -0.77 -16.72 14.80
C ILE A 231 0.03 -17.29 15.96
N ASP A 232 -0.16 -18.57 16.25
CA ASP A 232 0.70 -19.35 17.11
C ASP A 232 1.71 -20.08 16.24
N ALA A 233 3.01 -20.01 16.55
CA ALA A 233 4.07 -20.60 15.74
C ALA A 233 5.31 -20.93 16.56
N GLU A 234 6.14 -21.85 16.05
CA GLU A 234 7.54 -22.02 16.42
C GLU A 234 8.41 -21.17 15.48
N LEU A 235 9.27 -20.32 16.02
CA LEU A 235 10.25 -19.58 15.21
C LEU A 235 11.53 -20.38 15.05
N VAL A 236 11.92 -20.62 13.81
CA VAL A 236 13.16 -21.32 13.45
C VAL A 236 14.10 -20.37 12.73
N GLU A 237 15.32 -20.21 13.25
CA GLU A 237 16.34 -19.38 12.62
C GLU A 237 16.76 -19.98 11.26
N ASP A 238 16.85 -19.10 10.25
CA ASP A 238 17.38 -19.44 8.93
C ASP A 238 18.58 -18.51 8.62
N GLU A 239 19.74 -19.10 8.47
CA GLU A 239 20.98 -18.37 8.17
C GLU A 239 21.19 -18.13 6.66
N ASN A 240 20.21 -18.47 5.82
CA ASN A 240 20.28 -18.34 4.39
C ASN A 240 20.51 -16.88 3.98
N HIS A 241 21.65 -16.61 3.35
CA HIS A 241 22.05 -15.30 2.87
C HIS A 241 21.05 -14.70 1.85
N ASP A 242 20.52 -15.53 0.94
CA ASP A 242 19.59 -15.06 -0.10
C ASP A 242 18.27 -14.55 0.51
N VAL A 243 17.81 -15.17 1.59
CA VAL A 243 16.62 -14.69 2.33
C VAL A 243 16.87 -13.32 2.97
N LYS A 244 18.09 -13.09 3.51
CA LYS A 244 18.49 -11.77 4.03
C LYS A 244 18.50 -10.72 2.92
N VAL A 245 19.06 -11.04 1.75
CA VAL A 245 19.06 -10.15 0.57
C VAL A 245 17.64 -9.80 0.16
N LYS A 246 16.76 -10.78 -0.02
CA LYS A 246 15.36 -10.57 -0.40
C LYS A 246 14.60 -9.70 0.61
N MET A 247 14.82 -9.90 1.90
CA MET A 247 14.22 -9.06 2.95
C MET A 247 14.67 -7.60 2.85
N LEU A 248 15.97 -7.36 2.60
CA LEU A 248 16.53 -6.01 2.42
C LEU A 248 16.10 -5.35 1.11
N GLU A 249 15.83 -6.12 0.07
CA GLU A 249 15.26 -5.61 -1.18
C GLU A 249 13.80 -5.21 -1.00
N LYS A 250 13.02 -6.06 -0.33
CA LYS A 250 11.62 -5.78 0.01
C LYS A 250 11.47 -4.58 0.94
N MET A 251 12.37 -4.43 1.92
CA MET A 251 12.33 -3.38 2.93
C MET A 251 13.63 -2.55 2.93
N PRO A 252 13.80 -1.63 1.97
CA PRO A 252 15.05 -0.88 1.80
C PRO A 252 15.48 -0.05 3.03
N SER A 253 14.53 0.38 3.88
CA SER A 253 14.83 1.09 5.12
C SER A 253 15.65 0.27 6.12
N LEU A 254 15.61 -1.06 6.04
CA LEU A 254 16.45 -1.92 6.88
C LEU A 254 17.95 -1.79 6.54
N LYS A 255 18.29 -1.39 5.30
CA LYS A 255 19.69 -1.21 4.86
C LYS A 255 20.44 -0.12 5.65
N GLU A 256 19.73 0.76 6.34
CA GLU A 256 20.34 1.73 7.26
C GLU A 256 20.87 1.09 8.54
N MET A 257 20.37 -0.09 8.91
CA MET A 257 20.67 -0.76 10.18
C MET A 257 21.31 -2.15 9.99
N TYR A 258 21.12 -2.77 8.84
CA TYR A 258 21.52 -4.16 8.57
C TYR A 258 22.08 -4.32 7.16
N SER A 259 22.93 -5.34 7.02
CA SER A 259 23.44 -5.85 5.76
C SER A 259 23.20 -7.36 5.70
N ALA A 260 23.12 -7.94 4.50
CA ALA A 260 22.99 -9.39 4.36
C ALA A 260 24.21 -10.14 4.89
N ASP A 261 25.40 -9.50 4.85
CA ASP A 261 26.66 -10.02 5.37
C ASP A 261 26.85 -9.72 6.88
N ASP A 262 25.88 -8.99 7.51
CA ASP A 262 25.93 -8.64 8.91
C ASP A 262 25.56 -9.86 9.78
N GLU A 263 26.44 -10.23 10.70
CA GLU A 263 26.20 -11.29 11.69
C GLU A 263 25.04 -10.96 12.64
N ASN A 264 24.69 -9.67 12.77
CA ASN A 264 23.59 -9.22 13.62
C ASN A 264 22.21 -9.42 12.98
N MET A 265 22.10 -9.37 11.66
CA MET A 265 20.83 -9.60 10.97
C MET A 265 20.41 -11.06 11.09
N GLN A 266 19.26 -11.28 11.72
CA GLN A 266 18.71 -12.60 12.01
C GLN A 266 17.34 -12.77 11.35
N MET A 267 17.18 -13.88 10.63
CA MET A 267 15.94 -14.27 9.97
C MET A 267 15.32 -15.45 10.70
N PHE A 268 14.01 -15.42 10.90
CA PHE A 268 13.24 -16.52 11.44
C PHE A 268 12.07 -16.82 10.51
N TYR A 269 11.80 -18.10 10.25
CA TYR A 269 10.53 -18.48 9.63
C TYR A 269 9.57 -19.09 10.65
N LEU A 270 8.28 -18.92 10.38
CA LEU A 270 7.19 -19.50 11.16
C LEU A 270 7.03 -20.96 10.77
N LYS A 271 7.20 -21.86 11.72
CA LYS A 271 7.05 -23.31 11.55
C LYS A 271 5.83 -23.78 12.35
N ASP A 272 5.14 -24.80 11.80
CA ASP A 272 3.96 -25.41 12.42
C ASP A 272 2.94 -24.37 12.89
N ALA A 273 2.72 -23.35 12.04
CA ALA A 273 1.93 -22.19 12.39
C ALA A 273 0.43 -22.43 12.27
N THR A 274 -0.32 -21.89 13.24
CA THR A 274 -1.78 -21.84 13.21
C THR A 274 -2.23 -20.38 13.25
N ALA A 275 -2.78 -19.89 12.14
CA ALA A 275 -3.32 -18.55 11.98
C ALA A 275 -4.85 -18.57 12.13
N VAL A 276 -5.39 -17.68 12.97
CA VAL A 276 -6.83 -17.54 13.22
C VAL A 276 -7.25 -16.11 12.87
N PHE A 277 -8.04 -15.98 11.81
CA PHE A 277 -8.69 -14.73 11.42
C PHE A 277 -9.97 -14.56 12.23
N CYS A 278 -10.13 -13.41 12.84
CA CYS A 278 -11.22 -13.11 13.75
C CYS A 278 -11.91 -11.79 13.37
N SER A 279 -13.19 -11.71 13.67
CA SER A 279 -13.99 -10.49 13.64
C SER A 279 -15.06 -10.52 14.72
N PHE A 280 -15.76 -9.40 14.94
CA PHE A 280 -16.91 -9.37 15.84
C PHE A 280 -18.20 -9.93 15.22
N THR A 281 -18.23 -10.13 13.91
CA THR A 281 -19.46 -10.42 13.15
C THR A 281 -19.47 -11.78 12.44
N SER A 282 -18.33 -12.43 12.30
CA SER A 282 -18.20 -13.73 11.63
C SER A 282 -17.53 -14.80 12.49
N ALA A 283 -17.76 -16.06 12.16
CA ALA A 283 -17.03 -17.17 12.78
C ALA A 283 -15.53 -17.08 12.43
N PRO A 284 -14.64 -17.48 13.37
CA PRO A 284 -13.22 -17.49 13.09
C PRO A 284 -12.85 -18.47 11.95
N GLU A 285 -11.92 -18.04 11.09
CA GLU A 285 -11.31 -18.88 10.07
C GLU A 285 -9.91 -19.29 10.51
N THR A 286 -9.56 -20.58 10.36
CA THR A 286 -8.26 -21.10 10.79
C THR A 286 -7.48 -21.65 9.59
N ILE A 287 -6.22 -21.25 9.48
CA ILE A 287 -5.27 -21.70 8.48
C ILE A 287 -4.05 -22.29 9.20
N GLN A 288 -3.57 -23.46 8.74
CA GLN A 288 -2.35 -24.10 9.22
C GLN A 288 -1.31 -24.16 8.09
N PHE A 289 -0.05 -23.87 8.41
CA PHE A 289 1.05 -23.87 7.45
C PHE A 289 2.41 -24.09 8.14
#